data_40f7524fefb4d572a591ca2f40e13448
#
_entry.id   40f7524fefb4d572a591ca2f40e13448
#
_cell.length_a   1.000
_cell.length_b   1.000
_cell.length_c   1.000
_cell.angle_alpha   90.00
_cell.angle_beta   90.00
_cell.angle_gamma   90.00
#
_symmetry.space_group_name_H-M   'P 1'
#
loop_
_entity.id
_entity.type
_entity.pdbx_description
1 polymer ?
#
loop_
_entity_poly.entity_id
_entity_poly.type
_entity_poly.pdbx_seq_one_letter_code
_entity_poly.pdbx_strand_id
1 'polypeptide(L)'
;MTLAADTPIDSALTVTGRIGSTPALSLKGVLAPPAPEQVITDVVVQGTGRTVNEGDGVLLSVSRFSGTDGANTTGSPSGRRLFFRRLDAGVVGGAIDAAVAQAAEGSRIVLRSSVESSGGRVAEVTVVDVLPTLAAGAAQTPAAGTPSVALAEDGTVSVGLTGLAAPTRSTAAVVIQGEGSQVSATDTIVARYTIVSWSGGTVRTTNYGWTAALGTIDMTDTLAGLAQGLVDVPVGSRVVLSLPADQARGDEPVAVVVDVLAIVEGGAAPSDAASAPATP
;
A
#
# COMPACT_ATOMS: atom_id res chain seq x y z
N MET A 1 2.66 26.53 26.19
CA MET A 1 4.08 26.76 25.85
C MET A 1 4.23 26.62 24.37
N THR A 2 4.86 27.56 23.68
CA THR A 2 5.16 27.47 22.25
C THR A 2 6.58 26.94 22.08
N LEU A 3 6.75 25.93 21.20
CA LEU A 3 8.03 25.33 20.87
C LEU A 3 8.53 25.89 19.54
N ALA A 4 9.83 26.08 19.40
CA ALA A 4 10.43 26.49 18.12
C ALA A 4 10.18 25.44 17.03
N ALA A 5 10.11 25.90 15.77
CA ALA A 5 9.83 25.01 14.64
C ALA A 5 10.87 23.88 14.49
N ASP A 6 12.13 24.16 14.81
CA ASP A 6 13.29 23.27 14.75
C ASP A 6 13.55 22.47 16.05
N THR A 7 12.64 22.58 17.03
CA THR A 7 12.74 21.75 18.25
C THR A 7 12.92 20.27 17.86
N PRO A 8 13.90 19.54 18.46
CA PRO A 8 14.09 18.11 18.20
C PRO A 8 12.79 17.33 18.31
N ILE A 9 12.55 16.39 17.39
CA ILE A 9 11.26 15.70 17.25
C ILE A 9 10.79 15.08 18.57
N ASP A 10 11.67 14.41 19.30
CA ASP A 10 11.35 13.77 20.58
C ASP A 10 10.99 14.75 21.70
N SER A 11 11.40 16.02 21.55
CA SER A 11 11.04 17.11 22.47
C SER A 11 9.80 17.89 22.03
N ALA A 12 9.40 17.75 20.78
CA ALA A 12 8.28 18.47 20.17
C ALA A 12 6.97 17.67 20.21
N LEU A 13 7.00 16.39 19.87
CA LEU A 13 5.82 15.56 19.75
C LEU A 13 6.14 14.06 19.89
N THR A 14 5.09 13.25 19.97
CA THR A 14 5.18 11.79 19.92
C THR A 14 4.16 11.28 18.92
N VAL A 15 4.55 10.33 18.05
CA VAL A 15 3.66 9.65 17.12
C VAL A 15 3.62 8.18 17.50
N THR A 16 2.42 7.64 17.72
CA THR A 16 2.19 6.24 18.08
C THR A 16 1.23 5.56 17.11
N GLY A 17 1.13 4.25 17.19
CA GLY A 17 0.31 3.41 16.31
C GLY A 17 1.17 2.57 15.36
N ARG A 18 0.58 1.49 14.83
CA ARG A 18 1.25 0.59 13.87
C ARG A 18 1.46 1.32 12.53
N ILE A 19 2.53 0.98 11.81
CA ILE A 19 2.74 1.44 10.43
C ILE A 19 1.53 1.04 9.58
N GLY A 20 1.03 2.00 8.79
CA GLY A 20 -0.14 1.82 7.93
C GLY A 20 -1.50 1.97 8.63
N SER A 21 -1.55 2.00 9.96
CA SER A 21 -2.76 2.42 10.69
C SER A 21 -2.78 3.93 10.89
N THR A 22 -3.95 4.49 11.17
CA THR A 22 -4.06 5.90 11.55
C THR A 22 -3.21 6.17 12.78
N PRO A 23 -2.18 7.02 12.69
CA PRO A 23 -1.35 7.32 13.84
C PRO A 23 -2.08 8.22 14.83
N ALA A 24 -1.70 8.12 16.11
CA ALA A 24 -2.06 9.09 17.12
C ALA A 24 -0.87 10.03 17.36
N LEU A 25 -1.13 11.35 17.34
CA LEU A 25 -0.14 12.37 17.56
C LEU A 25 -0.39 13.08 18.89
N SER A 26 0.65 13.25 19.69
CA SER A 26 0.63 14.00 20.94
C SER A 26 1.70 15.08 20.91
N LEU A 27 1.28 16.34 21.01
CA LEU A 27 2.18 17.50 21.08
C LEU A 27 2.65 17.73 22.52
N LYS A 28 3.92 18.11 22.70
CA LYS A 28 4.48 18.56 23.99
C LYS A 28 4.33 20.07 24.22
N GLY A 29 3.84 20.77 23.20
CA GLY A 29 3.52 22.19 23.20
C GLY A 29 3.02 22.63 21.83
N VAL A 30 2.55 23.86 21.71
CA VAL A 30 2.17 24.45 20.43
C VAL A 30 3.42 24.62 19.56
N LEU A 31 3.41 24.09 18.35
CA LEU A 31 4.54 24.23 17.43
C LEU A 31 4.48 25.59 16.71
N ALA A 32 5.58 26.33 16.71
CA ALA A 32 5.74 27.47 15.84
C ALA A 32 5.82 26.99 14.37
N PRO A 33 5.17 27.68 13.43
CA PRO A 33 5.30 27.31 12.01
C PRO A 33 6.74 27.52 11.52
N PRO A 34 7.29 26.61 10.72
CA PRO A 34 8.55 26.84 10.00
C PRO A 34 8.45 28.06 9.08
N ALA A 35 9.59 28.54 8.57
CA ALA A 35 9.61 29.56 7.54
C ALA A 35 8.81 29.13 6.30
N PRO A 36 8.30 30.05 5.46
CA PRO A 36 7.65 29.69 4.21
C PRO A 36 8.54 28.74 3.41
N GLU A 37 7.90 27.74 2.76
CA GLU A 37 8.58 26.74 1.92
C GLU A 37 9.60 25.84 2.66
N GLN A 38 9.89 26.10 3.92
CA GLN A 38 10.70 25.22 4.74
C GLN A 38 9.90 24.03 5.23
N VAL A 39 10.42 22.83 5.01
CA VAL A 39 9.92 21.58 5.57
C VAL A 39 11.00 20.94 6.42
N ILE A 40 10.68 20.64 7.67
CA ILE A 40 11.55 19.92 8.59
C ILE A 40 11.13 18.46 8.55
N THR A 41 12.05 17.58 8.24
CA THR A 41 11.78 16.14 8.06
C THR A 41 12.53 15.33 9.09
N ASP A 42 11.82 14.44 9.77
CA ASP A 42 12.37 13.53 10.78
C ASP A 42 11.91 12.09 10.48
N VAL A 43 12.82 11.13 10.53
CA VAL A 43 12.49 9.70 10.46
C VAL A 43 12.29 9.21 11.90
N VAL A 44 11.05 8.92 12.28
CA VAL A 44 10.71 8.49 13.67
C VAL A 44 10.66 6.97 13.81
N VAL A 45 10.48 6.25 12.70
CA VAL A 45 10.65 4.80 12.63
C VAL A 45 11.45 4.50 11.37
N GLN A 46 12.58 3.83 11.53
CA GLN A 46 13.36 3.34 10.41
C GLN A 46 12.80 1.98 9.96
N GLY A 47 12.34 1.90 8.72
CA GLY A 47 11.91 0.65 8.11
C GLY A 47 13.07 -0.28 7.79
N THR A 48 12.79 -1.55 7.62
CA THR A 48 13.75 -2.59 7.24
C THR A 48 13.43 -3.25 5.90
N GLY A 49 12.41 -2.75 5.21
CA GLY A 49 12.01 -3.24 3.89
C GLY A 49 12.91 -2.71 2.77
N ARG A 50 12.44 -2.86 1.55
CA ARG A 50 13.12 -2.38 0.35
C ARG A 50 13.30 -0.85 0.38
N THR A 51 14.45 -0.37 -0.09
CA THR A 51 14.66 1.05 -0.32
C THR A 51 13.85 1.52 -1.52
N VAL A 52 13.15 2.63 -1.36
CA VAL A 52 12.37 3.27 -2.42
C VAL A 52 13.27 4.14 -3.29
N ASN A 53 13.25 3.91 -4.59
CA ASN A 53 13.99 4.69 -5.57
C ASN A 53 13.07 5.52 -6.46
N GLU A 54 13.63 6.52 -7.14
CA GLU A 54 12.90 7.27 -8.16
C GLU A 54 12.39 6.31 -9.27
N GLY A 55 11.14 6.51 -9.70
CA GLY A 55 10.47 5.67 -10.67
C GLY A 55 9.82 4.41 -10.09
N ASP A 56 10.08 4.07 -8.82
CA ASP A 56 9.42 2.93 -8.17
C ASP A 56 7.94 3.19 -7.92
N GLY A 57 7.14 2.13 -7.94
CA GLY A 57 5.79 2.14 -7.37
C GLY A 57 5.88 2.25 -5.84
N VAL A 58 5.15 3.21 -5.27
CA VAL A 58 5.10 3.44 -3.82
C VAL A 58 3.68 3.34 -3.31
N LEU A 59 3.55 2.92 -2.05
CA LEU A 59 2.31 2.93 -1.29
C LEU A 59 2.54 3.70 -0.01
N LEU A 60 1.83 4.81 0.17
CA LEU A 60 1.99 5.70 1.30
C LEU A 60 0.67 5.84 2.05
N SER A 61 0.74 5.84 3.39
CA SER A 61 -0.36 6.25 4.25
C SER A 61 -0.02 7.60 4.87
N VAL A 62 -0.83 8.62 4.60
CA VAL A 62 -0.56 10.00 4.98
C VAL A 62 -1.65 10.49 5.92
N SER A 63 -1.26 11.01 7.07
CA SER A 63 -2.14 11.68 8.03
C SER A 63 -1.60 13.07 8.35
N ARG A 64 -2.50 14.06 8.43
CA ARG A 64 -2.16 15.45 8.76
C ARG A 64 -2.73 15.85 10.10
N PHE A 65 -1.99 16.66 10.81
CA PHE A 65 -2.36 17.12 12.15
C PHE A 65 -2.05 18.60 12.30
N SER A 66 -2.87 19.27 13.08
CA SER A 66 -2.64 20.64 13.51
C SER A 66 -1.45 20.68 14.49
N GLY A 67 -0.49 21.54 14.23
CA GLY A 67 0.63 21.80 15.14
C GLY A 67 0.26 22.61 16.38
N THR A 68 -1.01 23.05 16.49
CA THR A 68 -1.50 23.83 17.61
C THR A 68 -2.05 22.95 18.73
N ASP A 69 -2.83 21.94 18.40
CA ASP A 69 -3.57 21.09 19.34
C ASP A 69 -3.44 19.58 19.05
N GLY A 70 -2.75 19.21 17.97
CA GLY A 70 -2.57 17.80 17.57
C GLY A 70 -3.82 17.18 16.94
N ALA A 71 -4.86 17.96 16.64
CA ALA A 71 -6.06 17.45 16.00
C ALA A 71 -5.76 16.90 14.60
N ASN A 72 -6.36 15.76 14.25
CA ASN A 72 -6.25 15.22 12.90
C ASN A 72 -7.02 16.09 11.90
N THR A 73 -6.33 16.59 10.89
CA THR A 73 -6.84 17.50 9.85
C THR A 73 -6.82 16.86 8.46
N THR A 74 -6.63 15.54 8.37
CA THR A 74 -6.53 14.81 7.08
C THR A 74 -7.76 14.97 6.21
N GLY A 75 -8.94 15.19 6.81
CA GLY A 75 -10.20 15.34 6.08
C GLY A 75 -10.71 14.04 5.45
N SER A 76 -10.36 12.90 6.03
CA SER A 76 -10.90 11.57 5.70
C SER A 76 -11.53 10.94 6.96
N PRO A 77 -12.57 10.11 6.81
CA PRO A 77 -13.23 9.46 7.96
C PRO A 77 -12.29 8.61 8.81
N SER A 78 -11.31 7.98 8.18
CA SER A 78 -10.28 7.18 8.86
C SER A 78 -9.15 7.99 9.47
N GLY A 79 -9.07 9.30 9.21
CA GLY A 79 -7.97 10.15 9.65
C GLY A 79 -6.64 9.90 8.91
N ARG A 80 -6.67 9.16 7.80
CA ARG A 80 -5.52 8.93 6.91
C ARG A 80 -5.98 8.88 5.45
N ARG A 81 -5.06 9.06 4.51
CA ARG A 81 -5.28 8.85 3.08
C ARG A 81 -4.20 7.94 2.52
N LEU A 82 -4.58 7.01 1.67
CA LEU A 82 -3.65 6.17 0.91
C LEU A 82 -3.29 6.86 -0.41
N PHE A 83 -2.00 6.86 -0.73
CA PHE A 83 -1.48 7.27 -2.02
C PHE A 83 -0.67 6.10 -2.59
N PHE A 84 -1.01 5.68 -3.80
CA PHE A 84 -0.25 4.67 -4.53
C PHE A 84 -0.04 5.15 -5.96
N ARG A 85 1.23 5.34 -6.31
CA ARG A 85 1.66 5.89 -7.58
C ARG A 85 3.12 5.55 -7.83
N ARG A 86 3.64 5.92 -8.98
CA ARG A 86 5.08 5.95 -9.18
C ARG A 86 5.67 7.17 -8.47
N LEU A 87 6.83 6.98 -7.87
CA LEU A 87 7.59 8.09 -7.29
C LEU A 87 8.27 8.86 -8.43
N ASP A 88 7.74 10.04 -8.74
CA ASP A 88 8.28 10.93 -9.77
C ASP A 88 8.73 12.23 -9.11
N ALA A 89 9.99 12.57 -9.27
CA ALA A 89 10.54 13.83 -8.77
C ALA A 89 9.85 14.99 -9.51
N GLY A 90 8.80 15.56 -8.93
CA GLY A 90 8.21 16.82 -9.38
C GLY A 90 6.71 16.85 -9.64
N VAL A 91 5.95 15.78 -9.48
CA VAL A 91 4.54 15.78 -9.92
C VAL A 91 3.52 16.10 -8.83
N VAL A 92 3.65 15.66 -7.60
CA VAL A 92 2.67 15.99 -6.52
C VAL A 92 3.32 15.94 -5.14
N GLY A 93 3.33 17.07 -4.41
CA GLY A 93 3.73 17.10 -3.02
C GLY A 93 5.25 16.98 -2.81
N GLY A 94 6.04 17.75 -3.52
CA GLY A 94 7.51 17.69 -3.55
C GLY A 94 8.23 17.41 -2.22
N ALA A 95 7.65 17.87 -1.11
CA ALA A 95 8.21 17.58 0.22
C ALA A 95 8.01 16.11 0.64
N ILE A 96 6.85 15.51 0.36
CA ILE A 96 6.60 14.08 0.67
C ILE A 96 7.49 13.21 -0.22
N ASP A 97 7.56 13.51 -1.52
CA ASP A 97 8.37 12.75 -2.47
C ASP A 97 9.86 12.80 -2.11
N ALA A 98 10.36 13.99 -1.77
CA ALA A 98 11.73 14.16 -1.30
C ALA A 98 11.99 13.39 0.02
N ALA A 99 11.00 13.36 0.92
CA ALA A 99 11.13 12.66 2.20
C ALA A 99 11.11 11.13 2.07
N VAL A 100 10.35 10.58 1.09
CA VAL A 100 10.24 9.12 0.91
C VAL A 100 11.31 8.58 -0.05
N ALA A 101 11.91 9.42 -0.89
CA ALA A 101 13.02 9.02 -1.74
C ALA A 101 14.18 8.50 -0.87
N GLN A 102 14.67 7.29 -1.17
CA GLN A 102 15.70 6.57 -0.40
C GLN A 102 15.24 6.09 1.00
N ALA A 103 13.97 6.29 1.39
CA ALA A 103 13.44 5.67 2.59
C ALA A 103 13.22 4.15 2.38
N ALA A 104 13.32 3.38 3.45
CA ALA A 104 12.96 1.97 3.42
C ALA A 104 11.45 1.78 3.63
N GLU A 105 10.84 0.81 2.97
CA GLU A 105 9.48 0.38 3.28
C GLU A 105 9.39 -0.03 4.76
N GLY A 106 8.30 0.32 5.42
CA GLY A 106 8.12 0.20 6.87
C GLY A 106 8.59 1.43 7.66
N SER A 107 9.11 2.47 7.01
CA SER A 107 9.49 3.72 7.68
C SER A 107 8.26 4.57 8.00
N ARG A 108 8.35 5.32 9.11
CA ARG A 108 7.47 6.45 9.44
C ARG A 108 8.26 7.73 9.44
N ILE A 109 7.82 8.68 8.64
CA ILE A 109 8.46 9.97 8.44
C ILE A 109 7.49 11.05 8.91
N VAL A 110 7.99 12.05 9.62
CA VAL A 110 7.22 13.21 10.07
C VAL A 110 7.76 14.44 9.37
N LEU A 111 6.88 15.16 8.69
CA LEU A 111 7.18 16.45 8.09
C LEU A 111 6.47 17.54 8.91
N ARG A 112 7.21 18.59 9.25
CA ARG A 112 6.67 19.80 9.86
C ARG A 112 6.78 20.93 8.85
N SER A 113 5.63 21.52 8.49
CA SER A 113 5.52 22.59 7.50
C SER A 113 4.64 23.72 8.02
N SER A 114 4.53 24.80 7.26
CA SER A 114 3.61 25.88 7.56
C SER A 114 2.47 25.94 6.56
N VAL A 115 1.25 26.17 7.05
CA VAL A 115 0.06 26.36 6.21
C VAL A 115 -0.62 27.67 6.57
N GLU A 116 -1.25 28.30 5.57
CA GLU A 116 -2.05 29.50 5.80
C GLU A 116 -3.39 29.14 6.47
N SER A 117 -3.77 29.94 7.45
CA SER A 117 -5.02 29.84 8.20
C SER A 117 -5.66 31.22 8.29
N SER A 118 -6.95 31.32 8.62
CA SER A 118 -7.66 32.59 8.79
C SER A 118 -7.04 33.52 9.86
N GLY A 119 -6.26 32.94 10.79
CA GLY A 119 -5.55 33.69 11.84
C GLY A 119 -4.06 33.91 11.57
N GLY A 120 -3.58 33.65 10.35
CA GLY A 120 -2.15 33.67 10.00
C GLY A 120 -1.58 32.27 9.81
N ARG A 121 -0.25 32.16 9.73
CA ARG A 121 0.41 30.89 9.48
C ARG A 121 0.47 30.04 10.74
N VAL A 122 0.16 28.75 10.56
CA VAL A 122 0.20 27.73 11.61
C VAL A 122 1.08 26.56 11.18
N ALA A 123 1.61 25.83 12.15
CA ALA A 123 2.32 24.60 11.87
C ALA A 123 1.35 23.47 11.50
N GLU A 124 1.69 22.71 10.48
CA GLU A 124 1.09 21.42 10.14
C GLU A 124 2.11 20.30 10.34
N VAL A 125 1.67 19.19 10.90
CA VAL A 125 2.46 17.97 11.05
C VAL A 125 1.88 16.92 10.13
N THR A 126 2.66 16.49 9.15
CA THR A 126 2.29 15.39 8.24
C THR A 126 3.06 14.13 8.62
N VAL A 127 2.33 13.08 8.93
CA VAL A 127 2.89 11.74 9.20
C VAL A 127 2.74 10.90 7.95
N VAL A 128 3.85 10.38 7.45
CA VAL A 128 3.91 9.53 6.26
C VAL A 128 4.45 8.17 6.63
N ASP A 129 3.65 7.13 6.44
CA ASP A 129 4.11 5.74 6.52
C ASP A 129 4.41 5.24 5.11
N VAL A 130 5.62 4.74 4.90
CA VAL A 130 6.03 4.07 3.67
C VAL A 130 5.66 2.61 3.78
N LEU A 131 4.60 2.19 3.08
CA LEU A 131 4.06 0.84 3.22
C LEU A 131 4.78 -0.15 2.28
N PRO A 132 4.81 -1.45 2.62
CA PRO A 132 5.31 -2.48 1.73
C PRO A 132 4.53 -2.52 0.42
N THR A 133 5.24 -2.71 -0.69
CA THR A 133 4.66 -2.85 -2.04
C THR A 133 4.65 -4.30 -2.53
N LEU A 134 5.01 -5.24 -1.66
CA LEU A 134 4.82 -6.68 -1.79
C LEU A 134 4.24 -7.24 -0.49
N ALA A 135 3.74 -8.46 -0.54
CA ALA A 135 3.30 -9.18 0.65
C ALA A 135 4.42 -9.26 1.69
N ALA A 136 4.09 -8.95 2.94
CA ALA A 136 5.01 -8.93 4.07
C ALA A 136 4.34 -9.60 5.27
N GLY A 137 4.84 -10.76 5.67
CA GLY A 137 4.28 -11.56 6.75
C GLY A 137 4.97 -12.89 6.91
N ALA A 138 4.35 -13.79 7.64
CA ALA A 138 4.89 -15.13 7.90
C ALA A 138 4.71 -16.05 6.67
N ALA A 139 5.80 -16.69 6.23
CA ALA A 139 5.72 -17.70 5.19
C ALA A 139 4.88 -18.89 5.65
N GLN A 140 4.01 -19.39 4.78
CA GLN A 140 3.16 -20.56 5.01
C GLN A 140 3.57 -21.69 4.08
N THR A 141 3.40 -22.92 4.54
CA THR A 141 3.57 -24.10 3.69
C THR A 141 2.27 -24.37 2.94
N PRO A 142 2.22 -24.18 1.62
CA PRO A 142 1.00 -24.39 0.86
C PRO A 142 0.66 -25.87 0.75
N ALA A 143 -0.61 -26.19 0.57
CA ALA A 143 -1.07 -27.55 0.29
C ALA A 143 -0.49 -28.09 -1.03
N ALA A 144 -0.36 -29.41 -1.14
CA ALA A 144 0.04 -30.05 -2.39
C ALA A 144 -0.92 -29.65 -3.54
N GLY A 145 -0.35 -29.40 -4.72
CA GLY A 145 -1.12 -28.94 -5.87
C GLY A 145 -1.26 -27.40 -5.99
N THR A 146 -0.78 -26.64 -5.03
CA THR A 146 -0.69 -25.17 -5.15
C THR A 146 0.42 -24.80 -6.14
N PRO A 147 0.17 -23.89 -7.11
CA PRO A 147 1.21 -23.34 -7.97
C PRO A 147 2.35 -22.72 -7.17
N SER A 148 3.59 -22.98 -7.57
CA SER A 148 4.74 -22.34 -6.94
C SER A 148 4.90 -20.90 -7.41
N VAL A 149 5.46 -20.05 -6.52
CA VAL A 149 5.69 -18.64 -6.80
C VAL A 149 7.15 -18.31 -6.50
N ALA A 150 7.84 -17.72 -7.46
CA ALA A 150 9.19 -17.22 -7.26
C ALA A 150 9.24 -15.71 -7.56
N LEU A 151 9.86 -14.95 -6.65
CA LEU A 151 10.09 -13.52 -6.77
C LEU A 151 11.50 -13.30 -7.32
N ALA A 152 11.61 -12.49 -8.38
CA ALA A 152 12.87 -12.07 -8.96
C ALA A 152 13.39 -10.76 -8.30
N GLU A 153 14.66 -10.44 -8.53
CA GLU A 153 15.30 -9.23 -7.97
C GLU A 153 14.69 -7.92 -8.45
N ASP A 154 14.08 -7.90 -9.64
CA ASP A 154 13.36 -6.75 -10.21
C ASP A 154 11.92 -6.61 -9.69
N GLY A 155 11.51 -7.45 -8.75
CA GLY A 155 10.15 -7.47 -8.17
C GLY A 155 9.12 -8.15 -9.05
N THR A 156 9.52 -8.78 -10.17
CA THR A 156 8.60 -9.61 -10.97
C THR A 156 8.35 -10.96 -10.31
N VAL A 157 7.23 -11.59 -10.65
CA VAL A 157 6.82 -12.87 -10.10
C VAL A 157 6.63 -13.87 -11.22
N SER A 158 7.21 -15.05 -11.06
CA SER A 158 6.96 -16.22 -11.91
C SER A 158 6.11 -17.26 -11.18
N VAL A 159 5.22 -17.92 -11.94
CA VAL A 159 4.29 -18.93 -11.44
C VAL A 159 4.60 -20.28 -12.09
N GLY A 160 4.93 -21.28 -11.27
CA GLY A 160 5.25 -22.63 -11.74
C GLY A 160 4.01 -23.53 -11.70
N LEU A 161 3.63 -24.05 -12.88
CA LEU A 161 2.47 -24.92 -13.07
C LEU A 161 2.88 -26.36 -13.47
N THR A 162 4.17 -26.63 -13.62
CA THR A 162 4.68 -27.92 -14.12
C THR A 162 4.21 -29.09 -13.26
N GLY A 163 3.60 -30.08 -13.89
CA GLY A 163 3.12 -31.30 -13.21
C GLY A 163 1.81 -31.14 -12.45
N LEU A 164 1.19 -29.95 -12.48
CA LEU A 164 -0.10 -29.70 -11.86
C LEU A 164 -1.24 -29.99 -12.83
N ALA A 165 -2.27 -30.69 -12.36
CA ALA A 165 -3.52 -30.88 -13.10
C ALA A 165 -4.31 -29.57 -13.11
N ALA A 166 -5.01 -29.30 -14.22
CA ALA A 166 -5.88 -28.13 -14.35
C ALA A 166 -6.98 -28.17 -13.25
N PRO A 167 -7.28 -27.02 -12.61
CA PRO A 167 -8.28 -26.96 -11.55
C PRO A 167 -9.69 -27.23 -12.10
N THR A 168 -10.43 -28.08 -11.40
CA THR A 168 -11.86 -28.34 -11.66
C THR A 168 -12.77 -27.57 -10.69
N ARG A 169 -12.18 -26.91 -9.70
CA ARG A 169 -12.82 -26.04 -8.70
C ARG A 169 -11.87 -24.94 -8.31
N SER A 170 -12.40 -23.81 -7.86
CA SER A 170 -11.59 -22.73 -7.30
C SER A 170 -10.91 -23.16 -6.00
N THR A 171 -9.63 -22.87 -5.87
CA THR A 171 -8.87 -23.05 -4.63
C THR A 171 -8.05 -21.79 -4.38
N ALA A 172 -7.87 -21.46 -3.10
CA ALA A 172 -7.02 -20.37 -2.65
C ALA A 172 -6.08 -20.88 -1.54
N ALA A 173 -4.81 -20.51 -1.63
CA ALA A 173 -3.80 -20.83 -0.63
C ALA A 173 -3.05 -19.57 -0.23
N VAL A 174 -3.05 -19.23 1.05
CA VAL A 174 -2.22 -18.17 1.59
C VAL A 174 -0.81 -18.72 1.73
N VAL A 175 0.16 -18.15 1.00
CA VAL A 175 1.57 -18.55 1.02
C VAL A 175 2.45 -17.58 1.82
N ILE A 176 1.97 -16.36 2.04
CA ILE A 176 2.49 -15.41 3.03
C ILE A 176 1.30 -14.90 3.80
N GLN A 177 1.33 -15.02 5.13
CA GLN A 177 0.25 -14.58 6.01
C GLN A 177 0.59 -13.19 6.57
N GLY A 178 -0.17 -12.19 6.15
CA GLY A 178 -0.10 -10.83 6.70
C GLY A 178 -0.76 -10.71 8.07
N GLU A 179 -0.57 -9.56 8.71
CA GLU A 179 -1.12 -9.24 10.04
C GLU A 179 -2.06 -8.02 10.03
N GLY A 180 -2.39 -7.50 8.83
CA GLY A 180 -3.26 -6.33 8.69
C GLY A 180 -4.74 -6.64 8.87
N SER A 181 -5.59 -5.67 8.55
CA SER A 181 -7.05 -5.84 8.55
C SER A 181 -7.47 -6.88 7.51
N GLN A 182 -8.53 -7.63 7.82
CA GLN A 182 -9.09 -8.60 6.89
C GLN A 182 -9.90 -7.91 5.78
N VAL A 183 -9.79 -8.45 4.58
CA VAL A 183 -10.56 -7.99 3.41
C VAL A 183 -12.02 -8.42 3.54
N SER A 184 -12.94 -7.50 3.33
CA SER A 184 -14.37 -7.79 3.25
C SER A 184 -14.87 -7.88 1.80
N ALA A 185 -16.05 -8.47 1.60
CA ALA A 185 -16.62 -8.67 0.27
C ALA A 185 -16.99 -7.36 -0.47
N THR A 186 -16.96 -6.22 0.22
CA THR A 186 -17.30 -4.90 -0.34
C THR A 186 -16.12 -3.95 -0.43
N ASP A 187 -14.92 -4.43 -0.10
CA ASP A 187 -13.73 -3.59 -0.11
C ASP A 187 -13.19 -3.39 -1.53
N THR A 188 -12.49 -2.29 -1.70
CA THR A 188 -11.51 -2.12 -2.78
C THR A 188 -10.12 -2.26 -2.16
N ILE A 189 -9.31 -3.16 -2.69
CA ILE A 189 -7.96 -3.39 -2.19
C ILE A 189 -6.91 -2.84 -3.16
N VAL A 190 -5.82 -2.29 -2.62
CA VAL A 190 -4.58 -2.05 -3.38
C VAL A 190 -3.82 -3.36 -3.44
N ALA A 191 -3.41 -3.78 -4.63
CA ALA A 191 -2.78 -5.07 -4.82
C ALA A 191 -1.70 -5.07 -5.91
N ARG A 192 -0.78 -6.02 -5.79
CA ARG A 192 -0.06 -6.57 -6.92
C ARG A 192 -0.68 -7.90 -7.30
N TYR A 193 -0.77 -8.16 -8.59
CA TYR A 193 -1.31 -9.42 -9.07
C TYR A 193 -0.67 -9.86 -10.38
N THR A 194 -0.69 -11.15 -10.62
CA THR A 194 -0.40 -11.75 -11.92
C THR A 194 -1.41 -12.84 -12.22
N ILE A 195 -1.84 -12.92 -13.46
CA ILE A 195 -2.74 -13.95 -13.99
C ILE A 195 -1.99 -14.73 -15.08
N VAL A 196 -1.92 -16.03 -14.91
CA VAL A 196 -1.18 -16.94 -15.79
C VAL A 196 -2.13 -17.99 -16.34
N SER A 197 -2.12 -18.19 -17.66
CA SER A 197 -2.86 -19.27 -18.34
C SER A 197 -2.36 -20.63 -17.89
N TRP A 198 -3.27 -21.54 -17.55
CA TRP A 198 -2.89 -22.86 -17.07
C TRP A 198 -2.24 -23.73 -18.14
N SER A 199 -2.76 -23.67 -19.37
CA SER A 199 -2.35 -24.55 -20.49
C SER A 199 -0.93 -24.28 -20.99
N GLY A 200 -0.43 -23.04 -20.85
CA GLY A 200 0.86 -22.65 -21.43
C GLY A 200 1.80 -21.92 -20.48
N GLY A 201 1.38 -21.66 -19.26
CA GLY A 201 2.17 -20.85 -18.33
C GLY A 201 2.36 -19.40 -18.77
N THR A 202 1.56 -18.93 -19.75
CA THR A 202 1.69 -17.60 -20.33
C THR A 202 1.06 -16.56 -19.39
N VAL A 203 1.81 -15.50 -19.09
CA VAL A 203 1.30 -14.36 -18.31
C VAL A 203 0.28 -13.60 -19.16
N ARG A 204 -0.96 -13.53 -18.71
CA ARG A 204 -2.04 -12.74 -19.33
C ARG A 204 -1.97 -11.28 -18.92
N THR A 205 -1.73 -11.04 -17.64
CA THR A 205 -1.57 -9.70 -17.07
C THR A 205 -0.76 -9.77 -15.81
N THR A 206 0.00 -8.74 -15.55
CA THR A 206 0.76 -8.57 -14.31
C THR A 206 1.02 -7.09 -14.04
N ASN A 207 1.04 -6.73 -12.76
CA ASN A 207 1.55 -5.46 -12.29
C ASN A 207 2.68 -5.64 -11.25
N TYR A 208 3.28 -6.85 -11.21
CA TYR A 208 4.51 -7.06 -10.46
C TYR A 208 5.70 -6.39 -11.15
N GLY A 209 6.69 -5.99 -10.36
CA GLY A 209 7.87 -5.24 -10.78
C GLY A 209 7.97 -3.91 -10.04
N TRP A 210 9.19 -3.50 -9.65
CA TRP A 210 9.36 -2.31 -8.79
C TRP A 210 8.83 -1.03 -9.44
N THR A 211 9.02 -0.88 -10.75
CA THR A 211 8.58 0.30 -11.51
C THR A 211 7.14 0.21 -12.03
N ALA A 212 6.48 -0.94 -11.87
CA ALA A 212 5.09 -1.09 -12.25
C ALA A 212 4.16 -0.35 -11.28
N ALA A 213 3.11 0.28 -11.79
CA ALA A 213 2.09 0.88 -10.95
C ALA A 213 1.34 -0.18 -10.15
N LEU A 214 1.00 0.15 -8.90
CA LEU A 214 0.08 -0.68 -8.12
C LEU A 214 -1.33 -0.60 -8.72
N GLY A 215 -2.07 -1.69 -8.64
CA GLY A 215 -3.46 -1.75 -9.10
C GLY A 215 -4.45 -1.83 -7.95
N THR A 216 -5.73 -1.77 -8.30
CA THR A 216 -6.82 -2.02 -7.37
C THR A 216 -7.64 -3.22 -7.82
N ILE A 217 -8.21 -3.93 -6.85
CA ILE A 217 -9.21 -4.98 -7.06
C ILE A 217 -10.46 -4.55 -6.29
N ASP A 218 -11.54 -4.31 -7.03
CA ASP A 218 -12.86 -4.10 -6.44
C ASP A 218 -13.48 -5.47 -6.15
N MET A 219 -13.68 -5.79 -4.89
CA MET A 219 -14.22 -7.08 -4.47
C MET A 219 -15.66 -7.32 -4.94
N THR A 220 -16.38 -6.25 -5.30
CA THR A 220 -17.77 -6.33 -5.80
C THR A 220 -17.84 -6.56 -7.32
N ASP A 221 -16.76 -6.26 -8.07
CA ASP A 221 -16.71 -6.35 -9.54
C ASP A 221 -15.45 -7.08 -10.05
N THR A 222 -15.03 -8.14 -9.39
CA THR A 222 -13.91 -8.97 -9.84
C THR A 222 -14.38 -10.38 -10.22
N LEU A 223 -13.42 -11.28 -10.53
CA LEU A 223 -13.71 -12.69 -10.76
C LEU A 223 -14.32 -13.34 -9.52
N ALA A 224 -15.41 -14.08 -9.65
CA ALA A 224 -16.09 -14.69 -8.49
C ALA A 224 -15.14 -15.57 -7.64
N GLY A 225 -14.31 -16.39 -8.30
CA GLY A 225 -13.33 -17.21 -7.62
C GLY A 225 -12.23 -16.40 -6.93
N LEU A 226 -11.86 -15.24 -7.49
CA LEU A 226 -10.90 -14.32 -6.89
C LEU A 226 -11.52 -13.64 -5.66
N ALA A 227 -12.74 -13.10 -5.78
CA ALA A 227 -13.45 -12.48 -4.66
C ALA A 227 -13.59 -13.46 -3.48
N GLN A 228 -14.05 -14.70 -3.74
CA GLN A 228 -14.20 -15.72 -2.69
C GLN A 228 -12.87 -16.07 -2.02
N GLY A 229 -11.79 -16.13 -2.78
CA GLY A 229 -10.47 -16.49 -2.27
C GLY A 229 -9.75 -15.38 -1.52
N LEU A 230 -10.21 -14.14 -1.60
CA LEU A 230 -9.61 -12.98 -0.94
C LEU A 230 -10.42 -12.47 0.28
N VAL A 231 -11.69 -12.86 0.44
CA VAL A 231 -12.44 -12.53 1.66
C VAL A 231 -11.75 -13.12 2.88
N ASP A 232 -11.72 -12.38 3.98
CA ASP A 232 -11.07 -12.70 5.25
C ASP A 232 -9.53 -12.81 5.18
N VAL A 233 -8.92 -12.54 4.02
CA VAL A 233 -7.46 -12.51 3.89
C VAL A 233 -6.92 -11.22 4.51
N PRO A 234 -5.95 -11.29 5.43
CA PRO A 234 -5.34 -10.10 6.02
C PRO A 234 -4.47 -9.33 5.01
N VAL A 235 -4.50 -8.01 5.09
CA VAL A 235 -3.53 -7.13 4.41
C VAL A 235 -2.09 -7.55 4.77
N GLY A 236 -1.21 -7.53 3.79
CA GLY A 236 0.16 -8.05 3.86
C GLY A 236 0.29 -9.50 3.38
N SER A 237 -0.81 -10.18 3.04
CA SER A 237 -0.78 -11.57 2.59
C SER A 237 -0.48 -11.69 1.10
N ARG A 238 0.12 -12.85 0.72
CA ARG A 238 0.16 -13.37 -0.64
C ARG A 238 -0.73 -14.57 -0.76
N VAL A 239 -1.63 -14.53 -1.71
CA VAL A 239 -2.58 -15.61 -2.01
C VAL A 239 -2.30 -16.15 -3.41
N VAL A 240 -2.27 -17.47 -3.52
CA VAL A 240 -2.21 -18.18 -4.80
C VAL A 240 -3.55 -18.85 -5.05
N LEU A 241 -4.21 -18.51 -6.15
CA LEU A 241 -5.49 -19.05 -6.53
C LEU A 241 -5.35 -19.90 -7.78
N SER A 242 -6.09 -21.00 -7.83
CA SER A 242 -6.29 -21.80 -9.05
C SER A 242 -7.77 -21.72 -9.40
N LEU A 243 -8.10 -21.14 -10.55
CA LEU A 243 -9.46 -20.89 -10.97
C LEU A 243 -9.78 -21.70 -12.23
N PRO A 244 -10.87 -22.50 -12.24
CA PRO A 244 -11.36 -23.14 -13.48
C PRO A 244 -11.90 -22.07 -14.45
N ALA A 245 -12.08 -22.44 -15.70
CA ALA A 245 -12.45 -21.51 -16.77
C ALA A 245 -13.73 -20.72 -16.50
N ASP A 246 -14.75 -21.34 -15.90
CA ASP A 246 -16.02 -20.72 -15.56
C ASP A 246 -15.92 -19.67 -14.44
N GLN A 247 -14.85 -19.71 -13.63
CA GLN A 247 -14.56 -18.75 -12.57
C GLN A 247 -13.50 -17.69 -12.98
N ALA A 248 -12.94 -17.84 -14.20
CA ALA A 248 -11.82 -17.02 -14.71
C ALA A 248 -12.24 -16.04 -15.81
N ARG A 249 -13.54 -15.89 -16.10
CA ARG A 249 -14.07 -15.12 -17.27
C ARG A 249 -13.32 -15.43 -18.54
N GLY A 250 -13.09 -16.71 -18.87
CA GLY A 250 -12.34 -17.12 -20.04
C GLY A 250 -12.56 -18.59 -20.42
N ASP A 251 -11.91 -19.01 -21.51
CA ASP A 251 -12.07 -20.35 -22.08
C ASP A 251 -11.14 -21.39 -21.43
N GLU A 252 -10.22 -20.95 -20.58
CA GLU A 252 -9.27 -21.86 -19.93
C GLU A 252 -9.05 -21.49 -18.46
N PRO A 253 -8.62 -22.45 -17.64
CA PRO A 253 -8.24 -22.23 -16.24
C PRO A 253 -7.04 -21.29 -16.13
N VAL A 254 -6.94 -20.57 -15.00
CA VAL A 254 -5.83 -19.68 -14.68
C VAL A 254 -5.29 -19.91 -13.28
N ALA A 255 -4.01 -19.60 -13.09
CA ALA A 255 -3.42 -19.35 -11.79
C ALA A 255 -3.35 -17.83 -11.57
N VAL A 256 -3.72 -17.40 -10.38
CA VAL A 256 -3.65 -15.98 -9.98
C VAL A 256 -2.82 -15.88 -8.72
N VAL A 257 -1.85 -14.97 -8.70
CA VAL A 257 -1.12 -14.59 -7.48
C VAL A 257 -1.50 -13.18 -7.14
N VAL A 258 -1.86 -12.93 -5.88
CA VAL A 258 -2.24 -11.61 -5.37
C VAL A 258 -1.49 -11.31 -4.09
N ASP A 259 -0.84 -10.14 -4.04
CA ASP A 259 -0.38 -9.52 -2.81
C ASP A 259 -1.40 -8.47 -2.38
N VAL A 260 -2.02 -8.67 -1.23
CA VAL A 260 -3.00 -7.74 -0.65
C VAL A 260 -2.22 -6.69 0.14
N LEU A 261 -2.16 -5.46 -0.35
CA LEU A 261 -1.25 -4.43 0.18
C LEU A 261 -1.95 -3.42 1.11
N ALA A 262 -3.18 -3.04 0.80
CA ALA A 262 -3.99 -2.14 1.63
C ALA A 262 -5.47 -2.26 1.26
N ILE A 263 -6.35 -1.80 2.15
CA ILE A 263 -7.76 -1.59 1.88
C ILE A 263 -7.99 -0.10 1.67
N VAL A 264 -8.62 0.27 0.55
CA VAL A 264 -8.99 1.65 0.23
C VAL A 264 -10.24 2.00 1.02
N GLU A 265 -10.14 2.96 1.91
CA GLU A 265 -11.28 3.43 2.70
C GLU A 265 -12.08 4.47 1.93
N GLY A 266 -13.40 4.31 1.88
CA GLY A 266 -14.32 5.33 1.36
C GLY A 266 -14.61 5.32 -0.13
N GLY A 267 -14.33 4.24 -0.86
CA GLY A 267 -14.86 4.03 -2.23
C GLY A 267 -14.38 4.99 -3.32
N ALA A 268 -13.39 5.84 -3.05
CA ALA A 268 -12.78 6.71 -4.06
C ALA A 268 -11.41 6.13 -4.42
N ALA A 269 -11.29 5.53 -5.60
CA ALA A 269 -10.00 5.27 -6.20
C ALA A 269 -9.26 6.62 -6.35
N PRO A 270 -7.96 6.72 -5.98
CA PRO A 270 -7.17 7.90 -6.31
C PRO A 270 -7.16 8.10 -7.83
N SER A 271 -7.23 9.36 -8.27
CA SER A 271 -7.46 9.74 -9.66
C SER A 271 -6.35 9.41 -10.67
N ASP A 272 -5.29 8.70 -10.24
CA ASP A 272 -4.16 8.29 -11.08
C ASP A 272 -3.99 6.77 -11.21
N ALA A 273 -4.97 5.97 -10.77
CA ALA A 273 -4.96 4.54 -11.07
C ALA A 273 -5.25 4.37 -12.56
N ALA A 274 -4.28 3.88 -13.31
CA ALA A 274 -4.54 3.34 -14.64
C ALA A 274 -5.58 2.23 -14.48
N SER A 275 -6.82 2.49 -14.90
CA SER A 275 -7.89 1.50 -14.94
C SER A 275 -7.38 0.31 -15.74
N ALA A 276 -7.46 -0.89 -15.17
CA ALA A 276 -7.28 -2.10 -15.94
C ALA A 276 -8.25 -2.02 -17.14
N PRO A 277 -7.80 -2.31 -18.38
CA PRO A 277 -8.66 -2.18 -19.53
C PRO A 277 -9.87 -3.09 -19.37
N ALA A 278 -11.06 -2.50 -19.35
CA ALA A 278 -12.28 -3.22 -19.66
C ALA A 278 -12.14 -3.65 -21.12
N THR A 279 -11.86 -4.91 -21.35
CA THR A 279 -11.80 -5.46 -22.70
C THR A 279 -13.23 -5.72 -23.19
N PRO A 280 -13.54 -5.39 -24.45
CA PRO A 280 -14.86 -5.55 -25.05
C PRO A 280 -15.34 -7.00 -25.09
#